data_37f1f9c97b68b6346e9ad9e0df33fd83
#
_entry.id   37f1f9c97b68b6346e9ad9e0df33fd83
#
_cell.length_a   1.000
_cell.length_b   1.000
_cell.length_c   1.000
_cell.angle_alpha   90.00
_cell.angle_beta   90.00
_cell.angle_gamma   90.00
#
_symmetry.space_group_name_H-M   'P 1'
#
loop_
_entity.id
_entity.type
_entity.pdbx_description
1 polymer ?
#
loop_
_entity_poly.entity_id
_entity_poly.type
_entity_poly.pdbx_seq_one_letter_code
_entity_poly.pdbx_strand_id
1 'polypeptide(L)'
;MKNKFLFLIVSLLILNSCVGTSSTGIFGTGVTIAMDPRTLGTQIDDSIMDKSLDAKLISTNKNYFLNVKTKIIDGRIFITGKVDTVEEKLKITKMAWETKGTRSVKNDLKIKDEFNLKQSAKDILITSQLKSALIFNKKTKAVNYNIDTYKEKIYI
;
A
#
# COMPACT_ATOMS: atom_id res chain seq x y z
N MET A 1 10.23 -46.84 6.96
CA MET A 1 10.85 -45.92 5.98
C MET A 1 9.79 -45.06 5.28
N LYS A 2 8.60 -45.57 4.92
CA LYS A 2 7.52 -44.81 4.25
C LYS A 2 7.05 -43.52 5.01
N ASN A 3 6.93 -43.61 6.34
CA ASN A 3 6.43 -42.47 7.13
C ASN A 3 7.44 -41.27 7.19
N LYS A 4 8.73 -41.55 7.15
CA LYS A 4 9.75 -40.48 7.13
C LYS A 4 9.76 -39.72 5.78
N PHE A 5 9.49 -40.46 4.69
CA PHE A 5 9.39 -39.86 3.36
C PHE A 5 8.12 -39.00 3.20
N LEU A 6 7.00 -39.47 3.78
CA LEU A 6 5.77 -38.68 3.82
C LEU A 6 5.93 -37.39 4.64
N PHE A 7 6.63 -37.46 5.78
CA PHE A 7 6.93 -36.29 6.63
C PHE A 7 7.80 -35.27 5.92
N LEU A 8 8.77 -35.74 5.11
CA LEU A 8 9.67 -34.89 4.32
C LEU A 8 8.91 -34.17 3.19
N ILE A 9 7.97 -34.85 2.52
CA ILE A 9 7.11 -34.24 1.48
C ILE A 9 6.18 -33.20 2.09
N VAL A 10 5.55 -33.48 3.24
CA VAL A 10 4.65 -32.53 3.93
C VAL A 10 5.45 -31.31 4.42
N SER A 11 6.67 -31.50 4.94
CA SER A 11 7.56 -30.43 5.34
C SER A 11 7.96 -29.53 4.16
N LEU A 12 8.21 -30.13 2.99
CA LEU A 12 8.56 -29.38 1.76
C LEU A 12 7.40 -28.55 1.22
N LEU A 13 6.16 -29.02 1.40
CA LEU A 13 4.95 -28.29 0.99
C LEU A 13 4.64 -27.09 1.91
N ILE A 14 5.01 -27.18 3.19
CA ILE A 14 4.80 -26.09 4.17
C ILE A 14 5.81 -24.95 3.96
N LEU A 15 7.02 -25.23 3.45
CA LEU A 15 8.06 -24.24 3.20
C LEU A 15 7.73 -23.28 2.04
N ASN A 16 6.77 -23.62 1.17
CA ASN A 16 6.31 -22.73 0.11
C ASN A 16 5.26 -21.70 0.56
N SER A 17 4.84 -21.74 1.83
CA SER A 17 3.82 -20.84 2.39
C SER A 17 4.36 -19.44 2.74
N CYS A 18 5.65 -19.17 2.53
CA CYS A 18 6.27 -17.89 2.84
C CYS A 18 6.48 -17.01 1.59
N VAL A 19 5.57 -17.11 0.60
CA VAL A 19 5.46 -16.07 -0.43
C VAL A 19 4.65 -14.94 0.18
N GLY A 20 5.36 -13.88 0.52
CA GLY A 20 4.95 -12.74 1.29
C GLY A 20 3.52 -12.27 1.04
N THR A 21 2.85 -11.96 2.12
CA THR A 21 1.55 -11.28 2.20
C THR A 21 1.61 -9.82 1.73
N SER A 22 2.43 -9.50 0.74
CA SER A 22 2.16 -8.35 -0.10
C SER A 22 0.97 -8.74 -0.97
N SER A 23 -0.06 -7.91 -1.01
CA SER A 23 -1.26 -8.05 -1.83
C SER A 23 -1.01 -8.22 -3.35
N THR A 24 0.20 -8.50 -3.73
CA THR A 24 0.74 -8.76 -5.06
C THR A 24 1.39 -10.14 -5.12
N GLY A 25 0.65 -11.21 -4.76
CA GLY A 25 1.03 -12.57 -5.13
C GLY A 25 1.06 -12.71 -6.66
N ILE A 26 1.82 -13.69 -7.17
CA ILE A 26 2.00 -13.94 -8.61
C ILE A 26 0.67 -13.96 -9.38
N PHE A 27 -0.40 -14.44 -8.76
CA PHE A 27 -1.76 -14.43 -9.33
C PHE A 27 -2.49 -13.08 -9.18
N GLY A 28 -2.18 -12.29 -8.13
CA GLY A 28 -2.79 -10.98 -7.91
C GLY A 28 -2.27 -9.91 -8.88
N THR A 29 -1.01 -9.98 -9.25
CA THR A 29 -0.40 -8.99 -10.16
C THR A 29 -1.00 -9.08 -11.57
N GLY A 30 -1.21 -10.30 -12.10
CA GLY A 30 -1.79 -10.48 -13.44
C GLY A 30 -3.23 -9.99 -13.52
N VAL A 31 -4.04 -10.26 -12.50
CA VAL A 31 -5.46 -9.84 -12.45
C VAL A 31 -5.57 -8.33 -12.28
N THR A 32 -4.75 -7.73 -11.42
CA THR A 32 -4.76 -6.25 -11.21
C THR A 32 -4.36 -5.50 -12.46
N ILE A 33 -3.34 -5.96 -13.20
CA ILE A 33 -2.91 -5.37 -14.47
C ILE A 33 -4.03 -5.46 -15.52
N ALA A 34 -4.71 -6.60 -15.63
CA ALA A 34 -5.77 -6.80 -16.62
C ALA A 34 -7.03 -5.96 -16.34
N MET A 35 -7.27 -5.58 -15.09
CA MET A 35 -8.43 -4.77 -14.68
C MET A 35 -8.15 -3.27 -14.62
N ASP A 36 -6.89 -2.85 -14.63
CA ASP A 36 -6.49 -1.45 -14.57
C ASP A 36 -6.66 -0.82 -15.98
N PRO A 37 -7.36 0.31 -16.12
CA PRO A 37 -7.56 0.98 -17.41
C PRO A 37 -6.31 1.66 -17.96
N ARG A 38 -5.23 1.78 -17.17
CA ARG A 38 -3.97 2.39 -17.59
C ARG A 38 -3.19 1.45 -18.52
N THR A 39 -2.34 2.03 -19.35
CA THR A 39 -1.43 1.23 -20.18
C THR A 39 -0.42 0.46 -19.32
N LEU A 40 0.07 -0.67 -19.82
CA LEU A 40 1.12 -1.44 -19.13
C LEU A 40 2.37 -0.59 -18.86
N GLY A 41 2.76 0.26 -19.82
CA GLY A 41 3.90 1.17 -19.66
C GLY A 41 3.70 2.10 -18.46
N THR A 42 2.55 2.77 -18.36
CA THR A 42 2.24 3.64 -17.23
C THR A 42 2.24 2.90 -15.90
N GLN A 43 1.73 1.66 -15.86
CA GLN A 43 1.74 0.85 -14.65
C GLN A 43 3.17 0.45 -14.22
N ILE A 44 4.04 0.14 -15.18
CA ILE A 44 5.45 -0.16 -14.93
C ILE A 44 6.16 1.09 -14.41
N ASP A 45 5.99 2.24 -15.05
CA ASP A 45 6.60 3.50 -14.63
C ASP A 45 6.16 3.89 -13.22
N ASP A 46 4.87 3.83 -12.92
CA ASP A 46 4.32 4.08 -11.58
C ASP A 46 4.91 3.12 -10.54
N SER A 47 5.09 1.84 -10.90
CA SER A 47 5.68 0.84 -9.99
C SER A 47 7.17 1.11 -9.71
N ILE A 48 7.92 1.55 -10.70
CA ILE A 48 9.34 1.95 -10.54
C ILE A 48 9.43 3.18 -9.64
N MET A 49 8.57 4.16 -9.86
CA MET A 49 8.48 5.37 -9.02
C MET A 49 8.15 5.01 -7.56
N ASP A 50 7.17 4.12 -7.34
CA ASP A 50 6.75 3.68 -6.02
C ASP A 50 7.92 3.02 -5.26
N LYS A 51 8.60 2.07 -5.89
CA LYS A 51 9.79 1.41 -5.30
C LYS A 51 10.94 2.39 -5.03
N SER A 52 11.15 3.35 -5.92
CA SER A 52 12.17 4.39 -5.73
C SER A 52 11.86 5.29 -4.52
N LEU A 53 10.60 5.70 -4.37
CA LEU A 53 10.15 6.50 -3.23
C LEU A 53 10.20 5.69 -1.93
N ASP A 54 9.72 4.46 -1.93
CA ASP A 54 9.81 3.54 -0.78
C ASP A 54 11.26 3.38 -0.31
N ALA A 55 12.19 3.15 -1.23
CA ALA A 55 13.61 3.02 -0.91
C ALA A 55 14.18 4.28 -0.24
N LYS A 56 13.80 5.48 -0.72
CA LYS A 56 14.18 6.76 -0.10
C LYS A 56 13.57 6.91 1.30
N LEU A 57 12.31 6.54 1.48
CA LEU A 57 11.64 6.60 2.77
C LEU A 57 12.32 5.67 3.79
N ILE A 58 12.58 4.42 3.41
CA ILE A 58 13.25 3.43 4.27
C ILE A 58 14.68 3.86 4.64
N SER A 59 15.45 4.35 3.67
CA SER A 59 16.83 4.80 3.90
C SER A 59 16.91 6.03 4.81
N THR A 60 15.86 6.86 4.81
CA THR A 60 15.78 8.05 5.64
C THR A 60 15.36 7.73 7.08
N ASN A 61 14.30 6.93 7.24
CA ASN A 61 13.81 6.47 8.54
C ASN A 61 12.97 5.21 8.35
N LYS A 62 13.38 4.10 9.00
CA LYS A 62 12.64 2.82 8.93
C LYS A 62 11.19 2.93 9.38
N ASN A 63 10.87 3.87 10.28
CA ASN A 63 9.51 4.10 10.75
C ASN A 63 8.60 4.64 9.65
N TYR A 64 9.13 5.31 8.63
CA TYR A 64 8.32 5.78 7.51
C TYR A 64 7.71 4.62 6.75
N PHE A 65 8.46 3.53 6.54
CA PHE A 65 7.94 2.34 5.87
C PHE A 65 6.72 1.73 6.57
N LEU A 66 6.66 1.81 7.90
CA LEU A 66 5.56 1.25 8.68
C LEU A 66 4.36 2.20 8.77
N ASN A 67 4.61 3.51 8.81
CA ASN A 67 3.61 4.52 9.16
C ASN A 67 3.14 5.35 7.97
N VAL A 68 3.86 5.31 6.85
CA VAL A 68 3.57 6.06 5.62
C VAL A 68 3.23 5.08 4.51
N LYS A 69 2.15 5.35 3.81
CA LYS A 69 1.75 4.59 2.62
C LYS A 69 1.79 5.50 1.42
N THR A 70 2.38 5.02 0.35
CA THR A 70 2.40 5.69 -0.94
C THR A 70 1.50 4.97 -1.93
N LYS A 71 0.94 5.71 -2.86
CA LYS A 71 0.26 5.20 -4.04
C LYS A 71 0.57 6.11 -5.20
N ILE A 72 1.02 5.54 -6.30
CA ILE A 72 1.33 6.30 -7.51
C ILE A 72 0.38 5.90 -8.63
N ILE A 73 -0.23 6.88 -9.25
CA ILE A 73 -1.19 6.71 -10.34
C ILE A 73 -0.90 7.75 -11.40
N ASP A 74 -0.43 7.34 -12.57
CA ASP A 74 -0.09 8.21 -13.68
C ASP A 74 0.88 9.34 -13.27
N GLY A 75 1.93 9.00 -12.50
CA GLY A 75 2.90 9.95 -11.96
C GLY A 75 2.39 10.85 -10.84
N ARG A 76 1.16 10.68 -10.38
CA ARG A 76 0.58 11.40 -9.24
C ARG A 76 0.81 10.60 -7.98
N ILE A 77 1.51 11.18 -7.02
CA ILE A 77 1.87 10.56 -5.76
C ILE A 77 0.85 10.95 -4.69
N PHE A 78 0.20 9.96 -4.11
CA PHE A 78 -0.68 10.09 -2.96
C PHE A 78 0.03 9.52 -1.74
N ILE A 79 0.12 10.32 -0.67
CA ILE A 79 0.81 9.95 0.57
C ILE A 79 -0.18 10.01 1.71
N THR A 80 -0.36 8.90 2.41
CA THR A 80 -1.24 8.79 3.57
C THR A 80 -0.49 8.18 4.75
N GLY A 81 -1.04 8.30 5.95
CA GLY A 81 -0.45 7.72 7.14
C GLY A 81 -0.21 8.75 8.25
N LYS A 82 0.76 8.43 9.12
CA LYS A 82 1.03 9.23 10.32
C LYS A 82 2.52 9.45 10.50
N VAL A 83 2.89 10.66 10.90
CA VAL A 83 4.26 11.07 11.24
C VAL A 83 4.28 11.76 12.59
N ASP A 84 5.46 11.87 13.19
CA ASP A 84 5.59 12.44 14.53
C ASP A 84 5.59 13.98 14.48
N THR A 85 6.12 14.59 13.41
CA THR A 85 6.29 16.05 13.31
C THR A 85 5.88 16.62 11.96
N VAL A 86 5.68 17.95 11.94
CA VAL A 86 5.43 18.69 10.69
C VAL A 86 6.64 18.64 9.77
N GLU A 87 7.85 18.68 10.35
CA GLU A 87 9.12 18.61 9.61
C GLU A 87 9.24 17.29 8.85
N GLU A 88 8.83 16.17 9.46
CA GLU A 88 8.79 14.88 8.79
C GLU A 88 7.80 14.88 7.62
N LYS A 89 6.61 15.45 7.81
CA LYS A 89 5.63 15.62 6.74
C LYS A 89 6.19 16.41 5.56
N LEU A 90 6.88 17.52 5.83
CA LEU A 90 7.53 18.35 4.80
C LEU A 90 8.67 17.59 4.11
N LYS A 91 9.50 16.88 4.88
CA LYS A 91 10.60 16.08 4.35
C LYS A 91 10.11 14.99 3.40
N ILE A 92 9.04 14.28 3.77
CA ILE A 92 8.43 13.25 2.92
C ILE A 92 7.84 13.87 1.65
N THR A 93 7.19 15.04 1.75
CA THR A 93 6.69 15.77 0.58
C THR A 93 7.81 16.11 -0.39
N LYS A 94 8.95 16.61 0.14
CA LYS A 94 10.12 16.91 -0.67
C LYS A 94 10.66 15.68 -1.39
N MET A 95 10.82 14.56 -0.68
CA MET A 95 11.28 13.29 -1.28
C MET A 95 10.35 12.80 -2.40
N ALA A 96 9.04 13.00 -2.25
CA ALA A 96 8.08 12.67 -3.29
C ALA A 96 8.25 13.54 -4.54
N TRP A 97 8.44 14.85 -4.39
CA TRP A 97 8.71 15.75 -5.52
C TRP A 97 10.04 15.45 -6.23
N GLU A 98 11.04 14.99 -5.49
CA GLU A 98 12.34 14.58 -6.02
C GLU A 98 12.33 13.22 -6.72
N THR A 99 11.22 12.50 -6.70
CA THR A 99 11.09 11.23 -7.40
C THR A 99 10.88 11.49 -8.89
N LYS A 100 11.74 10.88 -9.73
CA LYS A 100 11.71 11.09 -11.18
C LYS A 100 10.35 10.65 -11.74
N GLY A 101 9.73 11.49 -12.55
CA GLY A 101 8.44 11.20 -13.16
C GLY A 101 7.24 11.76 -12.37
N THR A 102 7.47 12.40 -11.22
CA THR A 102 6.40 13.00 -10.42
C THR A 102 5.72 14.15 -11.16
N ARG A 103 4.40 14.03 -11.32
CA ARG A 103 3.53 15.07 -11.90
C ARG A 103 2.83 15.89 -10.83
N SER A 104 2.42 15.25 -9.73
CA SER A 104 1.81 15.93 -8.59
C SER A 104 1.99 15.12 -7.31
N VAL A 105 1.92 15.81 -6.17
CA VAL A 105 2.01 15.19 -4.84
C VAL A 105 0.81 15.66 -4.01
N LYS A 106 0.01 14.70 -3.55
CA LYS A 106 -1.04 14.92 -2.55
C LYS A 106 -0.60 14.30 -1.23
N ASN A 107 -0.27 15.12 -0.24
CA ASN A 107 0.20 14.69 1.05
C ASN A 107 -0.89 14.85 2.12
N ASP A 108 -1.53 13.75 2.48
CA ASP A 108 -2.56 13.64 3.52
C ASP A 108 -2.01 13.02 4.83
N LEU A 109 -0.69 13.12 5.08
CA LEU A 109 -0.08 12.69 6.33
C LEU A 109 -0.63 13.48 7.52
N LYS A 110 -0.87 12.76 8.62
CA LYS A 110 -1.36 13.30 9.89
C LYS A 110 -0.26 13.24 10.95
N ILE A 111 -0.30 14.17 11.89
CA ILE A 111 0.63 14.18 13.03
C ILE A 111 0.13 13.23 14.12
N LYS A 112 1.03 12.46 14.75
CA LYS A 112 0.68 11.42 15.75
C LYS A 112 0.07 11.95 17.05
N ASP A 113 0.31 13.18 17.42
CA ASP A 113 -0.27 13.80 18.63
C ASP A 113 -1.81 13.80 18.65
N GLU A 114 -2.43 13.52 17.48
CA GLU A 114 -3.86 13.32 17.34
C GLU A 114 -4.28 11.83 17.47
N PHE A 115 -3.38 10.94 17.95
CA PHE A 115 -3.65 9.51 18.00
C PHE A 115 -4.62 9.18 19.13
N ASN A 116 -5.83 8.78 18.77
CA ASN A 116 -6.82 8.18 19.65
C ASN A 116 -7.05 6.72 19.25
N LEU A 117 -6.71 5.78 20.14
CA LEU A 117 -6.82 4.34 19.88
C LEU A 117 -8.24 3.92 19.47
N LYS A 118 -9.25 4.47 20.14
CA LYS A 118 -10.68 4.22 19.84
C LYS A 118 -11.03 4.73 18.44
N GLN A 119 -10.54 5.91 18.09
CA GLN A 119 -10.73 6.51 16.77
C GLN A 119 -10.04 5.68 15.67
N SER A 120 -8.81 5.23 15.93
CA SER A 120 -8.09 4.38 14.98
C SER A 120 -8.78 3.04 14.73
N ALA A 121 -9.37 2.45 15.76
CA ALA A 121 -10.16 1.21 15.61
C ALA A 121 -11.41 1.44 14.75
N LYS A 122 -12.12 2.57 14.93
CA LYS A 122 -13.25 2.95 14.06
C LYS A 122 -12.82 3.15 12.62
N ASP A 123 -11.70 3.85 12.40
CA ASP A 123 -11.18 4.12 11.05
C ASP A 123 -10.84 2.81 10.32
N ILE A 124 -10.25 1.83 11.03
CA ILE A 124 -9.99 0.49 10.48
C ILE A 124 -11.29 -0.22 10.10
N LEU A 125 -12.30 -0.17 10.95
CA LEU A 125 -13.59 -0.79 10.68
C LEU A 125 -14.26 -0.18 9.44
N ILE A 126 -14.30 1.15 9.33
CA ILE A 126 -14.86 1.86 8.17
C ILE A 126 -14.12 1.47 6.88
N THR A 127 -12.78 1.51 6.91
CA THR A 127 -11.95 1.11 5.76
C THR A 127 -12.23 -0.34 5.35
N SER A 128 -12.31 -1.26 6.30
CA SER A 128 -12.54 -2.68 6.03
C SER A 128 -13.92 -2.94 5.44
N GLN A 129 -14.96 -2.30 5.98
CA GLN A 129 -16.34 -2.40 5.47
C GLN A 129 -16.44 -1.87 4.03
N LEU A 130 -15.84 -0.70 3.77
CA LEU A 130 -15.88 -0.11 2.43
C LEU A 130 -15.10 -0.94 1.42
N LYS A 131 -13.90 -1.42 1.76
CA LYS A 131 -13.13 -2.32 0.90
C LYS A 131 -13.90 -3.61 0.60
N SER A 132 -14.52 -4.21 1.60
CA SER A 132 -15.37 -5.38 1.40
C SER A 132 -16.54 -5.09 0.45
N ALA A 133 -17.25 -3.99 0.67
CA ALA A 133 -18.37 -3.59 -0.19
C ALA A 133 -17.94 -3.37 -1.64
N LEU A 134 -16.77 -2.77 -1.88
CA LEU A 134 -16.24 -2.57 -3.23
C LEU A 134 -15.81 -3.88 -3.89
N ILE A 135 -15.23 -4.83 -3.13
CA ILE A 135 -14.84 -6.15 -3.65
C ILE A 135 -16.07 -6.93 -4.10
N PHE A 136 -17.15 -6.89 -3.32
CA PHE A 136 -18.38 -7.61 -3.66
C PHE A 136 -19.25 -6.90 -4.70
N ASN A 137 -18.96 -5.64 -5.03
CA ASN A 137 -19.73 -4.90 -6.03
C ASN A 137 -19.24 -5.25 -7.45
N LYS A 138 -20.07 -5.92 -8.23
CA LYS A 138 -19.76 -6.33 -9.60
C LYS A 138 -19.55 -5.17 -10.58
N LYS A 139 -20.02 -3.96 -10.26
CA LYS A 139 -19.93 -2.77 -11.12
C LYS A 139 -18.64 -1.96 -10.88
N THR A 140 -17.97 -2.16 -9.74
CA THR A 140 -16.75 -1.43 -9.36
C THR A 140 -15.54 -2.35 -9.38
N LYS A 141 -14.43 -1.85 -9.91
CA LYS A 141 -13.15 -2.55 -9.85
C LYS A 141 -12.40 -2.07 -8.61
N ALA A 142 -12.54 -2.80 -7.50
CA ALA A 142 -11.96 -2.44 -6.20
C ALA A 142 -10.45 -2.15 -6.25
N VAL A 143 -9.73 -2.77 -7.21
CA VAL A 143 -8.28 -2.58 -7.42
C VAL A 143 -7.89 -1.15 -7.84
N ASN A 144 -8.84 -0.39 -8.38
CA ASN A 144 -8.62 0.99 -8.80
C ASN A 144 -8.73 2.02 -7.67
N TYR A 145 -9.16 1.58 -6.47
CA TYR A 145 -9.38 2.46 -5.34
C TYR A 145 -8.39 2.19 -4.22
N ASN A 146 -7.65 3.22 -3.81
CA ASN A 146 -6.85 3.20 -2.60
C ASN A 146 -7.61 3.90 -1.49
N ILE A 147 -8.21 3.12 -0.59
CA ILE A 147 -9.06 3.62 0.47
C ILE A 147 -8.29 3.69 1.77
N ASP A 148 -8.29 4.86 2.38
CA ASP A 148 -7.83 5.08 3.74
C ASP A 148 -8.88 5.88 4.53
N THR A 149 -8.97 5.65 5.82
CA THR A 149 -9.90 6.38 6.70
C THR A 149 -9.12 7.02 7.84
N TYR A 150 -9.45 8.28 8.11
CA TYR A 150 -8.85 9.04 9.20
C TYR A 150 -9.91 9.95 9.85
N LYS A 151 -10.09 9.84 11.18
CA LYS A 151 -11.11 10.57 11.95
C LYS A 151 -12.50 10.48 11.28
N GLU A 152 -12.90 9.25 10.91
CA GLU A 152 -14.17 8.93 10.25
C GLU A 152 -14.35 9.57 8.85
N LYS A 153 -13.31 10.19 8.30
CA LYS A 153 -13.29 10.70 6.92
C LYS A 153 -12.63 9.69 5.99
N ILE A 154 -13.29 9.38 4.90
CA ILE A 154 -12.82 8.43 3.90
C ILE A 154 -12.06 9.19 2.81
N TYR A 155 -10.88 8.68 2.48
CA TYR A 155 -10.04 9.15 1.37
C TYR A 155 -9.98 8.02 0.33
N ILE A 156 -10.35 8.32 -0.91
CA ILE A 156 -10.40 7.37 -2.03
C ILE A 156 -9.54 7.86 -3.17
#